data_6180598adac10f83723ba1cc84bc0f0d
#
_entry.id   6180598adac10f83723ba1cc84bc0f0d
#
_cell.length_a   1.000
_cell.length_b   1.000
_cell.length_c   1.000
_cell.angle_alpha   90.00
_cell.angle_beta   90.00
_cell.angle_gamma   90.00
#
_symmetry.space_group_name_H-M   'P 1'
#
loop_
_entity.id
_entity.type
_entity.pdbx_description
1 polymer ?
#
loop_
_entity_poly.entity_id
_entity_poly.type
_entity_poly.pdbx_seq_one_letter_code
_entity_poly.pdbx_strand_id
1 'polypeptide(L)'
;KDKGFIVYGVGLTASIVAYISHNAFIFDAAANFIVFFTVIGFVSYLGLPSTTFGTKVVLGLESKEETNVAPRRIIKNKSVVNIIGATLAILTPLLIYKTNVLPAKANYATTRAIVRTWQGDFNGAFEKFKDSLSYDVPGKYEYRHRLAQYLEDAGAPSVKEEGVREAYEFAVAEVEKNAKENPMDYLPHLYLSRLNIMLGQYDPKSPYYDVALEHSMKALEIAPKFIRTYYEVAQAYLYKKDFSYAIEFFQKAVDLNPDAGISHAYLGAAKIESGDLSGAEDLERAMTSKNPY
;
A
#
# COMPACT_ATOMS: atom_id res chain seq x y z
N LYS A 1 -28.29 -42.22 -3.35
CA LYS A 1 -27.62 -41.60 -2.19
C LYS A 1 -26.22 -41.09 -2.52
N ASP A 2 -25.54 -41.61 -3.55
CA ASP A 2 -24.14 -41.35 -3.84
C ASP A 2 -23.85 -40.07 -4.67
N LYS A 3 -24.86 -39.60 -5.44
CA LYS A 3 -24.66 -38.40 -6.30
C LYS A 3 -24.41 -37.09 -5.51
N GLY A 4 -25.06 -36.94 -4.35
CA GLY A 4 -24.86 -35.78 -3.48
C GLY A 4 -23.45 -35.74 -2.89
N PHE A 5 -22.91 -36.85 -2.46
CA PHE A 5 -21.56 -36.95 -1.89
C PHE A 5 -20.46 -36.61 -2.90
N ILE A 6 -20.65 -37.05 -4.16
CA ILE A 6 -19.73 -36.75 -5.25
C ILE A 6 -19.71 -35.24 -5.55
N VAL A 7 -20.87 -34.58 -5.61
CA VAL A 7 -20.97 -33.13 -5.88
C VAL A 7 -20.29 -32.31 -4.75
N TYR A 8 -20.52 -32.68 -3.49
CA TYR A 8 -19.87 -32.01 -2.35
C TYR A 8 -18.36 -32.26 -2.33
N GLY A 9 -17.92 -33.50 -2.62
CA GLY A 9 -16.50 -33.83 -2.70
C GLY A 9 -15.76 -33.05 -3.80
N VAL A 10 -16.36 -32.94 -4.99
CA VAL A 10 -15.82 -32.18 -6.11
C VAL A 10 -15.76 -30.68 -5.76
N GLY A 11 -16.84 -30.13 -5.16
CA GLY A 11 -16.88 -28.73 -4.75
C GLY A 11 -15.81 -28.39 -3.70
N LEU A 12 -15.63 -29.25 -2.70
CA LEU A 12 -14.61 -29.08 -1.66
C LEU A 12 -13.19 -29.15 -2.25
N THR A 13 -12.94 -30.14 -3.10
CA THR A 13 -11.64 -30.31 -3.76
C THR A 13 -11.33 -29.12 -4.65
N ALA A 14 -12.29 -28.65 -5.45
CA ALA A 14 -12.12 -27.46 -6.28
C ALA A 14 -11.81 -26.21 -5.44
N SER A 15 -12.48 -26.02 -4.30
CA SER A 15 -12.23 -24.91 -3.38
C SER A 15 -10.83 -24.98 -2.76
N ILE A 16 -10.37 -26.16 -2.37
CA ILE A 16 -9.02 -26.36 -1.83
C ILE A 16 -7.96 -26.11 -2.90
N VAL A 17 -8.15 -26.61 -4.12
CA VAL A 17 -7.23 -26.38 -5.24
C VAL A 17 -7.16 -24.89 -5.59
N ALA A 18 -8.30 -24.21 -5.65
CA ALA A 18 -8.35 -22.76 -5.89
C ALA A 18 -7.62 -21.98 -4.79
N TYR A 19 -7.79 -22.36 -3.51
CA TYR A 19 -7.09 -21.76 -2.39
C TYR A 19 -5.58 -21.97 -2.45
N ILE A 20 -5.12 -23.20 -2.70
CA ILE A 20 -3.68 -23.50 -2.85
C ILE A 20 -3.09 -22.74 -4.02
N SER A 21 -3.78 -22.69 -5.17
CA SER A 21 -3.34 -21.93 -6.34
C SER A 21 -3.26 -20.43 -6.06
N HIS A 22 -4.23 -19.89 -5.31
CA HIS A 22 -4.22 -18.49 -4.90
C HIS A 22 -3.02 -18.18 -4.01
N ASN A 23 -2.74 -19.02 -3.00
CA ASN A 23 -1.63 -18.82 -2.07
C ASN A 23 -0.25 -19.00 -2.71
N ALA A 24 -0.15 -19.75 -3.80
CA ALA A 24 1.11 -19.92 -4.53
C ALA A 24 1.53 -18.65 -5.29
N PHE A 25 0.59 -17.73 -5.57
CA PHE A 25 0.84 -16.56 -6.43
C PHE A 25 0.52 -15.20 -5.77
N ILE A 26 -0.18 -15.16 -4.65
CA ILE A 26 -0.63 -13.91 -4.01
C ILE A 26 -0.51 -14.05 -2.49
N PHE A 27 0.07 -13.03 -1.83
CA PHE A 27 0.15 -12.97 -0.38
C PHE A 27 -1.24 -13.00 0.26
N ASP A 28 -1.38 -13.88 1.25
CA ASP A 28 -2.65 -14.09 1.95
C ASP A 28 -3.09 -12.83 2.72
N ALA A 29 -4.22 -12.27 2.35
CA ALA A 29 -4.90 -11.30 3.17
C ALA A 29 -5.82 -12.02 4.16
N ALA A 30 -5.87 -11.57 5.42
CA ALA A 30 -6.71 -12.14 6.48
C ALA A 30 -8.19 -12.29 6.06
N ALA A 31 -8.69 -11.39 5.20
CA ALA A 31 -10.03 -11.45 4.63
C ALA A 31 -10.28 -12.74 3.80
N ASN A 32 -9.27 -13.22 3.09
CA ASN A 32 -9.38 -14.42 2.25
C ASN A 32 -9.53 -15.68 3.11
N PHE A 33 -8.83 -15.75 4.25
CA PHE A 33 -8.98 -16.83 5.22
C PHE A 33 -10.40 -16.88 5.81
N ILE A 34 -10.95 -15.73 6.20
CA ILE A 34 -12.29 -15.65 6.79
C ILE A 34 -13.33 -16.17 5.79
N VAL A 35 -13.27 -15.69 4.53
CA VAL A 35 -14.20 -16.16 3.48
C VAL A 35 -14.04 -17.65 3.22
N PHE A 36 -12.81 -18.14 3.09
CA PHE A 36 -12.51 -19.54 2.83
C PHE A 36 -13.04 -20.47 3.95
N PHE A 37 -12.69 -20.17 5.21
CA PHE A 37 -13.16 -20.98 6.34
C PHE A 37 -14.66 -20.87 6.57
N THR A 38 -15.29 -19.72 6.28
CA THR A 38 -16.73 -19.55 6.35
C THR A 38 -17.43 -20.42 5.31
N VAL A 39 -16.92 -20.43 4.06
CA VAL A 39 -17.47 -21.28 2.99
C VAL A 39 -17.28 -22.77 3.33
N ILE A 40 -16.11 -23.19 3.79
CA ILE A 40 -15.87 -24.59 4.22
C ILE A 40 -16.78 -24.97 5.39
N GLY A 41 -16.90 -24.10 6.40
CA GLY A 41 -17.80 -24.33 7.55
C GLY A 41 -19.25 -24.49 7.11
N PHE A 42 -19.69 -23.63 6.17
CA PHE A 42 -21.06 -23.69 5.64
C PHE A 42 -21.29 -24.94 4.78
N VAL A 43 -20.38 -25.29 3.88
CA VAL A 43 -20.44 -26.50 3.06
C VAL A 43 -20.45 -27.78 3.96
N SER A 44 -19.56 -27.78 4.96
CA SER A 44 -19.53 -28.87 5.96
C SER A 44 -20.85 -28.97 6.75
N TYR A 45 -21.42 -27.82 7.12
CA TYR A 45 -22.72 -27.76 7.80
C TYR A 45 -23.86 -28.31 6.94
N LEU A 46 -23.88 -28.03 5.64
CA LEU A 46 -24.90 -28.55 4.70
C LEU A 46 -24.69 -30.01 4.33
N GLY A 47 -23.45 -30.48 4.27
CA GLY A 47 -23.08 -31.80 3.76
C GLY A 47 -23.02 -32.89 4.81
N LEU A 48 -22.96 -32.58 6.11
CA LEU A 48 -22.91 -33.56 7.16
C LEU A 48 -24.34 -34.08 7.47
N PRO A 49 -24.64 -35.37 7.22
CA PRO A 49 -25.86 -35.94 7.71
C PRO A 49 -25.89 -35.83 9.24
N SER A 50 -27.07 -35.61 9.79
CA SER A 50 -27.33 -35.39 11.24
C SER A 50 -27.00 -36.57 12.15
N THR A 51 -26.22 -37.53 11.69
CA THR A 51 -25.78 -38.69 12.45
C THR A 51 -24.30 -38.60 12.78
N THR A 52 -24.00 -38.45 14.04
CA THR A 52 -22.86 -38.88 14.90
C THR A 52 -21.46 -39.09 14.29
N PHE A 53 -21.23 -39.05 12.98
CA PHE A 53 -19.94 -39.36 12.36
C PHE A 53 -18.92 -38.23 12.51
N GLY A 54 -19.33 -36.98 12.46
CA GLY A 54 -18.43 -35.82 12.53
C GLY A 54 -17.73 -35.66 13.87
N THR A 55 -18.39 -35.96 14.97
CA THR A 55 -17.81 -35.81 16.31
C THR A 55 -16.85 -36.96 16.67
N LYS A 56 -17.06 -38.14 16.12
CA LYS A 56 -16.15 -39.29 16.35
C LYS A 56 -14.83 -39.18 15.64
N VAL A 57 -14.78 -38.57 14.44
CA VAL A 57 -13.55 -38.43 13.65
C VAL A 57 -12.66 -37.34 14.17
N VAL A 58 -13.24 -36.23 14.69
CA VAL A 58 -12.44 -35.06 15.15
C VAL A 58 -11.82 -35.27 16.52
N LEU A 59 -12.41 -36.06 17.40
CA LEU A 59 -11.95 -36.19 18.77
C LEU A 59 -11.35 -37.57 19.13
N GLY A 60 -11.36 -38.56 18.25
CA GLY A 60 -10.75 -39.86 18.51
C GLY A 60 -11.33 -40.60 19.75
N LEU A 61 -12.51 -40.19 20.21
CA LEU A 61 -13.12 -40.72 21.42
C LEU A 61 -14.24 -41.73 21.05
N GLU A 62 -14.01 -43.01 21.26
CA GLU A 62 -15.04 -43.98 21.31
C GLU A 62 -15.84 -43.82 22.63
N SER A 63 -16.91 -43.01 22.59
CA SER A 63 -17.88 -43.03 23.69
C SER A 63 -19.11 -43.79 23.31
N LYS A 64 -19.44 -44.80 24.12
CA LYS A 64 -20.64 -45.61 24.07
C LYS A 64 -21.86 -44.93 24.71
N GLU A 65 -22.01 -43.65 24.66
CA GLU A 65 -23.18 -42.96 25.19
C GLU A 65 -24.03 -42.43 24.04
N GLU A 66 -25.24 -42.95 23.92
CA GLU A 66 -26.35 -42.38 23.16
C GLU A 66 -26.73 -41.04 23.80
N THR A 67 -26.04 -39.96 23.40
CA THR A 67 -26.49 -38.63 23.77
C THR A 67 -27.69 -38.27 22.91
N ASN A 68 -28.84 -38.05 23.55
CA ASN A 68 -30.02 -37.41 22.98
C ASN A 68 -29.69 -35.99 22.53
N VAL A 69 -29.07 -35.87 21.38
CA VAL A 69 -28.83 -34.59 20.75
C VAL A 69 -30.17 -34.10 20.21
N ALA A 70 -30.66 -33.00 20.78
CA ALA A 70 -31.89 -32.35 20.34
C ALA A 70 -31.85 -32.18 18.80
N PRO A 71 -32.96 -32.51 18.09
CA PRO A 71 -32.94 -32.42 16.63
C PRO A 71 -32.63 -31.01 16.19
N ARG A 72 -31.52 -30.84 15.45
CA ARG A 72 -31.20 -29.58 14.80
C ARG A 72 -32.43 -29.12 14.02
N ARG A 73 -32.88 -27.89 14.27
CA ARG A 73 -33.93 -27.23 13.47
C ARG A 73 -33.44 -27.12 12.03
N ILE A 74 -33.66 -28.18 11.24
CA ILE A 74 -33.47 -28.13 9.79
C ILE A 74 -34.51 -27.15 9.26
N ILE A 75 -34.09 -26.15 8.51
CA ILE A 75 -35.02 -25.27 7.81
C ILE A 75 -35.88 -26.14 6.91
N LYS A 76 -37.13 -26.45 7.35
CA LYS A 76 -38.04 -27.37 6.63
C LYS A 76 -38.55 -26.81 5.32
N ASN A 77 -38.43 -25.49 5.13
CA ASN A 77 -38.93 -24.81 3.93
C ASN A 77 -37.88 -24.88 2.79
N LYS A 78 -38.08 -25.79 1.86
CA LYS A 78 -37.23 -26.00 0.69
C LYS A 78 -37.03 -24.69 -0.13
N SER A 79 -38.07 -23.85 -0.22
CA SER A 79 -37.99 -22.56 -0.94
C SER A 79 -36.99 -21.62 -0.29
N VAL A 80 -36.96 -21.54 1.04
CA VAL A 80 -35.99 -20.71 1.77
C VAL A 80 -34.56 -21.21 1.54
N VAL A 81 -34.34 -22.52 1.59
CA VAL A 81 -33.03 -23.13 1.33
C VAL A 81 -32.57 -22.82 -0.11
N ASN A 82 -33.45 -22.94 -1.08
CA ASN A 82 -33.16 -22.67 -2.47
C ASN A 82 -32.86 -21.17 -2.72
N ILE A 83 -33.59 -20.26 -2.07
CA ILE A 83 -33.33 -18.80 -2.15
C ILE A 83 -31.97 -18.49 -1.56
N ILE A 84 -31.66 -18.99 -0.36
CA ILE A 84 -30.33 -18.76 0.26
C ILE A 84 -29.24 -19.35 -0.63
N GLY A 85 -29.39 -20.54 -1.15
CA GLY A 85 -28.43 -21.18 -2.05
C GLY A 85 -28.20 -20.36 -3.33
N ALA A 86 -29.27 -19.91 -3.97
CA ALA A 86 -29.19 -19.06 -5.17
C ALA A 86 -28.51 -17.70 -4.87
N THR A 87 -28.86 -17.09 -3.74
CA THR A 87 -28.25 -15.82 -3.30
C THR A 87 -26.74 -16.00 -3.08
N LEU A 88 -26.32 -17.04 -2.39
CA LEU A 88 -24.92 -17.34 -2.16
C LEU A 88 -24.17 -17.68 -3.46
N ALA A 89 -24.81 -18.41 -4.36
CA ALA A 89 -24.24 -18.76 -5.66
C ALA A 89 -23.96 -17.53 -6.54
N ILE A 90 -24.70 -16.44 -6.36
CA ILE A 90 -24.50 -15.17 -7.08
C ILE A 90 -23.52 -14.27 -6.31
N LEU A 91 -23.70 -14.12 -5.00
CA LEU A 91 -22.87 -13.19 -4.21
C LEU A 91 -21.43 -13.68 -4.07
N THR A 92 -21.19 -14.98 -3.94
CA THR A 92 -19.84 -15.51 -3.76
C THR A 92 -18.91 -15.21 -4.94
N PRO A 93 -19.28 -15.47 -6.21
CA PRO A 93 -18.45 -15.08 -7.36
C PRO A 93 -18.23 -13.58 -7.45
N LEU A 94 -19.23 -12.75 -7.15
CA LEU A 94 -19.08 -11.29 -7.14
C LEU A 94 -18.10 -10.83 -6.06
N LEU A 95 -18.17 -11.40 -4.87
CA LEU A 95 -17.21 -11.12 -3.80
C LEU A 95 -15.79 -11.56 -4.21
N ILE A 96 -15.64 -12.77 -4.71
CA ILE A 96 -14.33 -13.28 -5.19
C ILE A 96 -13.77 -12.35 -6.28
N TYR A 97 -14.60 -11.93 -7.23
CA TYR A 97 -14.16 -11.02 -8.28
C TYR A 97 -13.66 -9.69 -7.70
N LYS A 98 -14.44 -9.05 -6.81
CA LYS A 98 -14.09 -7.75 -6.22
C LYS A 98 -12.90 -7.85 -5.25
N THR A 99 -12.81 -8.90 -4.44
CA THR A 99 -11.81 -9.00 -3.37
C THR A 99 -10.52 -9.71 -3.80
N ASN A 100 -10.52 -10.43 -4.91
CA ASN A 100 -9.34 -11.17 -5.37
C ASN A 100 -8.94 -10.81 -6.81
N VAL A 101 -9.89 -10.86 -7.76
CA VAL A 101 -9.54 -10.69 -9.18
C VAL A 101 -9.16 -9.24 -9.48
N LEU A 102 -9.95 -8.27 -9.02
CA LEU A 102 -9.64 -6.85 -9.26
C LEU A 102 -8.35 -6.41 -8.56
N PRO A 103 -8.10 -6.71 -7.26
CA PRO A 103 -6.82 -6.42 -6.62
C PRO A 103 -5.63 -7.11 -7.31
N ALA A 104 -5.80 -8.36 -7.78
CA ALA A 104 -4.76 -9.04 -8.52
C ALA A 104 -4.41 -8.32 -9.83
N LYS A 105 -5.40 -7.81 -10.57
CA LYS A 105 -5.17 -7.01 -11.78
C LYS A 105 -4.45 -5.70 -11.47
N ALA A 106 -4.86 -4.99 -10.42
CA ALA A 106 -4.21 -3.76 -9.98
C ALA A 106 -2.76 -3.99 -9.57
N ASN A 107 -2.50 -5.04 -8.76
CA ASN A 107 -1.15 -5.45 -8.37
C ASN A 107 -0.29 -5.83 -9.59
N TYR A 108 -0.86 -6.56 -10.54
CA TYR A 108 -0.16 -6.92 -11.77
C TYR A 108 0.23 -5.68 -12.58
N ALA A 109 -0.69 -4.69 -12.72
CA ALA A 109 -0.41 -3.44 -13.40
C ALA A 109 0.73 -2.67 -12.68
N THR A 110 0.68 -2.56 -11.34
CA THR A 110 1.74 -1.93 -10.54
C THR A 110 3.09 -2.65 -10.71
N THR A 111 3.11 -3.97 -10.65
CA THR A 111 4.33 -4.75 -10.89
C THR A 111 4.89 -4.50 -12.29
N ARG A 112 4.03 -4.43 -13.30
CA ARG A 112 4.45 -4.11 -14.68
C ARG A 112 4.96 -2.67 -14.82
N ALA A 113 4.38 -1.72 -14.06
CA ALA A 113 4.92 -0.37 -13.97
C ALA A 113 6.37 -0.41 -13.43
N ILE A 114 6.61 -1.05 -12.28
CA ILE A 114 7.94 -1.18 -11.67
C ILE A 114 8.94 -1.84 -12.64
N VAL A 115 8.56 -2.90 -13.35
CA VAL A 115 9.45 -3.53 -14.35
C VAL A 115 9.82 -2.55 -15.46
N ARG A 116 8.88 -1.72 -15.93
CA ARG A 116 9.15 -0.69 -16.95
C ARG A 116 10.07 0.42 -16.44
N THR A 117 9.98 0.76 -15.14
CA THR A 117 10.93 1.72 -14.55
C THR A 117 12.36 1.23 -14.65
N TRP A 118 12.61 -0.06 -14.37
CA TRP A 118 13.94 -0.66 -14.51
C TRP A 118 14.44 -0.71 -15.95
N GLN A 119 13.53 -0.65 -16.92
CA GLN A 119 13.84 -0.60 -18.35
C GLN A 119 14.06 0.83 -18.87
N GLY A 120 13.87 1.85 -18.02
CA GLY A 120 13.94 3.25 -18.42
C GLY A 120 12.74 3.71 -19.27
N ASP A 121 11.66 2.91 -19.35
CA ASP A 121 10.43 3.24 -20.08
C ASP A 121 9.49 4.07 -19.20
N PHE A 122 9.76 5.39 -19.11
CA PHE A 122 8.98 6.30 -18.28
C PHE A 122 7.50 6.31 -18.65
N ASN A 123 7.18 6.53 -19.92
CA ASN A 123 5.81 6.66 -20.38
C ASN A 123 5.03 5.35 -20.17
N GLY A 124 5.64 4.22 -20.49
CA GLY A 124 5.03 2.93 -20.27
C GLY A 124 4.85 2.58 -18.79
N ALA A 125 5.77 3.02 -17.91
CA ALA A 125 5.62 2.89 -16.46
C ALA A 125 4.46 3.73 -15.94
N PHE A 126 4.39 5.00 -16.34
CA PHE A 126 3.32 5.91 -15.93
C PHE A 126 1.94 5.43 -16.38
N GLU A 127 1.79 4.98 -17.62
CA GLU A 127 0.53 4.38 -18.10
C GLU A 127 0.12 3.15 -17.26
N LYS A 128 1.07 2.33 -16.84
CA LYS A 128 0.77 1.18 -15.97
C LYS A 128 0.40 1.59 -14.54
N PHE A 129 0.95 2.67 -14.02
CA PHE A 129 0.49 3.23 -12.75
C PHE A 129 -0.94 3.79 -12.87
N LYS A 130 -1.27 4.51 -13.94
CA LYS A 130 -2.65 4.97 -14.22
C LYS A 130 -3.61 3.78 -14.32
N ASP A 131 -3.21 2.71 -15.03
CA ASP A 131 -3.99 1.47 -15.13
C ASP A 131 -4.25 0.86 -13.74
N SER A 132 -3.23 0.72 -12.89
CA SER A 132 -3.38 0.17 -11.54
C SER A 132 -4.34 0.98 -10.66
N LEU A 133 -4.26 2.31 -10.74
CA LEU A 133 -5.10 3.23 -9.97
C LEU A 133 -6.53 3.36 -10.50
N SER A 134 -6.80 2.92 -11.74
CA SER A 134 -8.14 2.90 -12.32
C SER A 134 -9.06 1.86 -11.68
N TYR A 135 -8.49 0.78 -11.11
CA TYR A 135 -9.28 -0.25 -10.44
C TYR A 135 -9.83 0.26 -9.10
N ASP A 136 -11.12 0.03 -8.86
CA ASP A 136 -11.75 0.33 -7.57
C ASP A 136 -11.54 -0.84 -6.60
N VAL A 137 -10.40 -0.82 -5.91
CA VAL A 137 -9.94 -1.91 -5.03
C VAL A 137 -9.38 -1.37 -3.72
N PRO A 138 -9.43 -2.16 -2.63
CA PRO A 138 -8.64 -1.91 -1.43
C PRO A 138 -7.14 -1.89 -1.79
N GLY A 139 -6.37 -1.04 -1.14
CA GLY A 139 -4.92 -0.97 -1.36
C GLY A 139 -4.47 0.14 -2.31
N LYS A 140 -5.38 1.00 -2.79
CA LYS A 140 -5.02 2.19 -3.59
C LYS A 140 -3.97 3.07 -2.90
N TYR A 141 -3.96 3.09 -1.57
CA TYR A 141 -2.94 3.76 -0.78
C TYR A 141 -1.52 3.35 -1.23
N GLU A 142 -1.26 2.04 -1.30
CA GLU A 142 0.04 1.51 -1.69
C GLU A 142 0.38 1.82 -3.16
N TYR A 143 -0.58 1.76 -4.08
CA TYR A 143 -0.33 2.07 -5.49
C TYR A 143 0.01 3.55 -5.71
N ARG A 144 -0.65 4.46 -4.98
CA ARG A 144 -0.34 5.90 -4.96
C ARG A 144 1.06 6.16 -4.38
N HIS A 145 1.39 5.44 -3.30
CA HIS A 145 2.72 5.48 -2.69
C HIS A 145 3.80 5.03 -3.68
N ARG A 146 3.61 3.92 -4.38
CA ARG A 146 4.56 3.42 -5.38
C ARG A 146 4.75 4.36 -6.57
N LEU A 147 3.69 5.01 -7.02
CA LEU A 147 3.81 6.04 -8.06
C LEU A 147 4.64 7.22 -7.56
N ALA A 148 4.36 7.74 -6.36
CA ALA A 148 5.11 8.86 -5.79
C ALA A 148 6.59 8.50 -5.59
N GLN A 149 6.87 7.33 -5.03
CA GLN A 149 8.23 6.82 -4.86
C GLN A 149 8.96 6.71 -6.20
N TYR A 150 8.30 6.20 -7.23
CA TYR A 150 8.90 6.10 -8.56
C TYR A 150 9.30 7.46 -9.12
N LEU A 151 8.45 8.48 -8.96
CA LEU A 151 8.75 9.84 -9.45
C LEU A 151 9.83 10.54 -8.64
N GLU A 152 9.99 10.16 -7.37
CA GLU A 152 11.04 10.67 -6.48
C GLU A 152 12.39 10.00 -6.74
N ASP A 153 12.39 8.66 -6.82
CA ASP A 153 13.59 7.87 -7.10
C ASP A 153 14.07 8.18 -8.51
N ALA A 154 15.37 8.35 -8.70
CA ALA A 154 16.10 8.82 -9.89
C ALA A 154 15.72 8.19 -11.26
N GLY A 155 14.55 7.60 -11.37
CA GLY A 155 14.01 7.03 -12.61
C GLY A 155 13.19 8.00 -13.44
N ALA A 156 12.81 9.17 -12.90
CA ALA A 156 12.06 10.15 -13.65
C ALA A 156 13.02 10.95 -14.58
N PRO A 157 12.68 11.11 -15.86
CA PRO A 157 13.42 11.97 -16.75
C PRO A 157 13.41 13.42 -16.25
N SER A 158 14.19 14.29 -16.91
CA SER A 158 14.13 15.72 -16.61
C SER A 158 12.69 16.23 -16.64
N VAL A 159 12.28 17.01 -15.63
CA VAL A 159 10.94 17.63 -15.57
C VAL A 159 10.57 18.45 -16.81
N LYS A 160 11.54 18.77 -17.66
CA LYS A 160 11.31 19.48 -18.92
C LYS A 160 10.83 18.58 -20.07
N GLU A 161 10.87 17.26 -19.89
CA GLU A 161 10.39 16.33 -20.92
C GLU A 161 8.87 16.27 -20.95
N GLU A 162 8.33 16.10 -22.15
CA GLU A 162 6.90 15.99 -22.37
C GLU A 162 6.32 14.79 -21.61
N GLY A 163 5.18 14.99 -20.93
CA GLY A 163 4.49 13.98 -20.13
C GLY A 163 4.99 13.87 -18.69
N VAL A 164 6.20 14.34 -18.37
CA VAL A 164 6.72 14.25 -16.99
C VAL A 164 5.96 15.17 -16.05
N ARG A 165 5.64 16.39 -16.48
CA ARG A 165 4.80 17.31 -15.71
C ARG A 165 3.43 16.70 -15.40
N GLU A 166 2.77 16.11 -16.40
CA GLU A 166 1.48 15.43 -16.21
C GLU A 166 1.58 14.33 -15.16
N ALA A 167 2.68 13.57 -15.16
CA ALA A 167 2.89 12.52 -14.18
C ALA A 167 3.00 13.05 -12.74
N TYR A 168 3.72 14.16 -12.54
CA TYR A 168 3.80 14.81 -11.22
C TYR A 168 2.45 15.39 -10.79
N GLU A 169 1.72 16.08 -11.66
CA GLU A 169 0.39 16.63 -11.37
C GLU A 169 -0.60 15.52 -11.03
N PHE A 170 -0.58 14.42 -11.78
CA PHE A 170 -1.39 13.24 -11.50
C PHE A 170 -1.03 12.60 -10.16
N ALA A 171 0.27 12.46 -9.85
CA ALA A 171 0.71 11.90 -8.59
C ALA A 171 0.31 12.76 -7.40
N VAL A 172 0.42 14.09 -7.49
CA VAL A 172 -0.06 15.01 -6.45
C VAL A 172 -1.55 14.78 -6.19
N ALA A 173 -2.37 14.78 -7.25
CA ALA A 173 -3.82 14.57 -7.11
C ALA A 173 -4.17 13.18 -6.49
N GLU A 174 -3.39 12.15 -6.78
CA GLU A 174 -3.60 10.82 -6.19
C GLU A 174 -3.11 10.74 -4.75
N VAL A 175 -1.93 11.28 -4.43
CA VAL A 175 -1.37 11.24 -3.06
C VAL A 175 -2.17 12.12 -2.09
N GLU A 176 -2.77 13.23 -2.56
CA GLU A 176 -3.71 14.00 -1.75
C GLU A 176 -4.88 13.17 -1.21
N LYS A 177 -5.33 12.16 -1.97
CA LYS A 177 -6.37 11.24 -1.50
C LYS A 177 -5.86 10.42 -0.31
N ASN A 178 -4.59 9.98 -0.33
CA ASN A 178 -3.98 9.29 0.81
C ASN A 178 -3.93 10.18 2.06
N ALA A 179 -3.53 11.44 1.91
CA ALA A 179 -3.49 12.39 3.02
C ALA A 179 -4.89 12.67 3.61
N LYS A 180 -5.93 12.71 2.75
CA LYS A 180 -7.32 12.88 3.18
C LYS A 180 -7.90 11.62 3.85
N GLU A 181 -7.57 10.43 3.32
CA GLU A 181 -8.02 9.15 3.86
C GLU A 181 -7.34 8.82 5.21
N ASN A 182 -6.09 9.26 5.40
CA ASN A 182 -5.28 9.00 6.60
C ASN A 182 -4.62 10.29 7.13
N PRO A 183 -5.38 11.19 7.78
CA PRO A 183 -4.87 12.53 8.17
C PRO A 183 -3.73 12.52 9.19
N MET A 184 -3.53 11.39 9.91
CA MET A 184 -2.46 11.22 10.90
C MET A 184 -1.24 10.48 10.34
N ASP A 185 -1.21 10.25 9.02
CA ASP A 185 -0.07 9.65 8.35
C ASP A 185 0.83 10.74 7.76
N TYR A 186 2.08 10.79 8.21
CA TYR A 186 3.06 11.76 7.72
C TYR A 186 3.56 11.46 6.31
N LEU A 187 3.52 10.21 5.88
CA LEU A 187 4.16 9.76 4.65
C LEU A 187 3.57 10.38 3.37
N PRO A 188 2.23 10.46 3.18
CA PRO A 188 1.65 11.19 2.06
C PRO A 188 2.10 12.66 2.02
N HIS A 189 2.25 13.30 3.18
CA HIS A 189 2.71 14.68 3.24
C HIS A 189 4.17 14.84 2.83
N LEU A 190 5.05 13.88 3.14
CA LEU A 190 6.43 13.89 2.63
C LEU A 190 6.44 13.82 1.09
N TYR A 191 5.68 12.90 0.50
CA TYR A 191 5.59 12.80 -0.96
C TYR A 191 4.99 14.05 -1.59
N LEU A 192 3.93 14.61 -1.01
CA LEU A 192 3.33 15.85 -1.52
C LEU A 192 4.31 17.02 -1.50
N SER A 193 5.13 17.12 -0.44
CA SER A 193 6.21 18.12 -0.41
C SER A 193 7.16 17.96 -1.59
N ARG A 194 7.70 16.76 -1.80
CA ARG A 194 8.68 16.48 -2.85
C ARG A 194 8.12 16.67 -4.26
N LEU A 195 6.93 16.14 -4.51
CA LEU A 195 6.26 16.27 -5.81
C LEU A 195 6.01 17.76 -6.14
N ASN A 196 5.61 18.57 -5.15
CA ASN A 196 5.42 19.99 -5.34
C ASN A 196 6.75 20.74 -5.51
N ILE A 197 7.86 20.33 -4.86
CA ILE A 197 9.20 20.87 -5.15
C ILE A 197 9.56 20.62 -6.62
N MET A 198 9.30 19.41 -7.14
CA MET A 198 9.59 19.09 -8.55
C MET A 198 8.74 19.93 -9.50
N LEU A 199 7.46 20.11 -9.22
CA LEU A 199 6.60 20.99 -10.01
C LEU A 199 7.03 22.47 -9.95
N GLY A 200 7.52 22.91 -8.78
CA GLY A 200 8.07 24.26 -8.62
C GLY A 200 9.33 24.51 -9.43
N GLN A 201 10.15 23.48 -9.69
CA GLN A 201 11.28 23.59 -10.64
C GLN A 201 10.81 23.78 -12.08
N TYR A 202 9.64 23.23 -12.41
CA TYR A 202 9.01 23.39 -13.73
C TYR A 202 8.43 24.80 -13.90
N ASP A 203 7.74 25.31 -12.88
CA ASP A 203 7.15 26.65 -12.86
C ASP A 203 7.47 27.36 -11.53
N PRO A 204 8.64 28.03 -11.42
CA PRO A 204 9.05 28.69 -10.18
C PRO A 204 8.16 29.86 -9.73
N LYS A 205 7.26 30.35 -10.57
CA LYS A 205 6.33 31.43 -10.25
C LYS A 205 5.01 30.92 -9.65
N SER A 206 4.77 29.65 -9.77
CA SER A 206 3.61 28.98 -9.17
C SER A 206 3.79 28.80 -7.67
N PRO A 207 2.70 28.66 -6.88
CA PRO A 207 2.76 28.47 -5.42
C PRO A 207 3.26 27.07 -4.99
N TYR A 208 3.81 26.26 -5.88
CA TYR A 208 4.23 24.90 -5.57
C TYR A 208 5.20 24.80 -4.39
N TYR A 209 6.17 25.72 -4.28
CA TYR A 209 7.10 25.72 -3.15
C TYR A 209 6.42 26.08 -1.83
N ASP A 210 5.38 26.92 -1.83
CA ASP A 210 4.58 27.21 -0.64
C ASP A 210 3.75 26.00 -0.23
N VAL A 211 3.14 25.32 -1.18
CA VAL A 211 2.41 24.06 -0.95
C VAL A 211 3.35 22.96 -0.44
N ALA A 212 4.56 22.87 -0.99
CA ALA A 212 5.58 21.93 -0.50
C ALA A 212 5.93 22.20 0.97
N LEU A 213 6.11 23.48 1.33
CA LEU A 213 6.41 23.87 2.71
C LEU A 213 5.24 23.54 3.64
N GLU A 214 3.98 23.80 3.25
CA GLU A 214 2.81 23.45 4.03
C GLU A 214 2.78 21.95 4.34
N HIS A 215 2.97 21.12 3.34
CA HIS A 215 2.97 19.67 3.51
C HIS A 215 4.15 19.17 4.34
N SER A 216 5.36 19.69 4.14
CA SER A 216 6.51 19.29 4.95
C SER A 216 6.36 19.67 6.41
N MET A 217 5.81 20.86 6.71
CA MET A 217 5.49 21.26 8.07
C MET A 217 4.40 20.38 8.70
N LYS A 218 3.41 19.95 7.92
CA LYS A 218 2.39 19.01 8.39
C LYS A 218 2.99 17.64 8.71
N ALA A 219 3.89 17.14 7.88
CA ALA A 219 4.62 15.91 8.15
C ALA A 219 5.45 16.01 9.45
N LEU A 220 6.11 17.15 9.67
CA LEU A 220 6.88 17.42 10.88
C LEU A 220 5.99 17.47 12.14
N GLU A 221 4.82 18.11 12.05
CA GLU A 221 3.83 18.13 13.13
C GLU A 221 3.41 16.71 13.56
N ILE A 222 3.16 15.83 12.56
CA ILE A 222 2.72 14.44 12.81
C ILE A 222 3.87 13.58 13.34
N ALA A 223 5.08 13.74 12.80
CA ALA A 223 6.23 12.90 13.13
C ALA A 223 7.47 13.72 13.55
N PRO A 224 7.42 14.44 14.69
CA PRO A 224 8.46 15.39 15.09
C PRO A 224 9.80 14.75 15.52
N LYS A 225 9.85 13.43 15.66
CA LYS A 225 11.09 12.68 15.97
C LYS A 225 11.68 11.98 14.77
N PHE A 226 11.05 12.08 13.61
CA PHE A 226 11.51 11.44 12.39
C PHE A 226 12.39 12.40 11.60
N ILE A 227 13.67 12.10 11.51
CA ILE A 227 14.69 12.99 10.93
C ILE A 227 14.35 13.45 9.50
N ARG A 228 13.73 12.59 8.69
CA ARG A 228 13.36 12.93 7.30
C ARG A 228 12.38 14.11 7.21
N THR A 229 11.51 14.31 8.21
CA THR A 229 10.58 15.45 8.19
C THR A 229 11.33 16.78 8.25
N TYR A 230 12.45 16.84 8.95
CA TYR A 230 13.32 18.03 8.98
C TYR A 230 14.01 18.25 7.64
N TYR A 231 14.44 17.19 6.98
CA TYR A 231 15.01 17.31 5.64
C TYR A 231 14.01 17.89 4.65
N GLU A 232 12.75 17.44 4.68
CA GLU A 232 11.72 17.93 3.77
C GLU A 232 11.40 19.41 4.00
N VAL A 233 11.29 19.84 5.27
CA VAL A 233 11.08 21.25 5.59
C VAL A 233 12.28 22.08 5.12
N ALA A 234 13.49 21.63 5.41
CA ALA A 234 14.69 22.33 5.01
C ALA A 234 14.82 22.44 3.47
N GLN A 235 14.51 21.35 2.75
CA GLN A 235 14.52 21.36 1.29
C GLN A 235 13.46 22.31 0.72
N ALA A 236 12.24 22.34 1.27
CA ALA A 236 11.22 23.29 0.83
C ALA A 236 11.69 24.74 0.97
N TYR A 237 12.32 25.11 2.11
CA TYR A 237 12.92 26.42 2.30
C TYR A 237 14.08 26.68 1.33
N LEU A 238 14.93 25.67 1.08
CA LEU A 238 16.07 25.79 0.15
C LEU A 238 15.59 26.16 -1.27
N TYR A 239 14.55 25.47 -1.77
CA TYR A 239 13.98 25.77 -3.08
C TYR A 239 13.25 27.11 -3.13
N LYS A 240 12.75 27.60 -2.00
CA LYS A 240 12.24 28.97 -1.85
C LYS A 240 13.38 30.02 -1.77
N LYS A 241 14.65 29.58 -1.74
CA LYS A 241 15.83 30.42 -1.53
C LYS A 241 15.88 31.09 -0.16
N ASP A 242 15.18 30.56 0.81
CA ASP A 242 15.23 30.97 2.21
C ASP A 242 16.30 30.16 2.95
N PHE A 243 17.56 30.50 2.68
CA PHE A 243 18.71 29.76 3.18
C PHE A 243 18.80 29.75 4.71
N SER A 244 18.36 30.81 5.38
CA SER A 244 18.40 30.89 6.83
C SER A 244 17.59 29.78 7.49
N TYR A 245 16.33 29.61 7.08
CA TYR A 245 15.48 28.54 7.59
C TYR A 245 15.92 27.17 7.10
N ALA A 246 16.38 27.05 5.86
CA ALA A 246 16.92 25.78 5.36
C ALA A 246 18.06 25.26 6.24
N ILE A 247 19.06 26.11 6.54
CA ILE A 247 20.19 25.79 7.41
C ILE A 247 19.71 25.45 8.83
N GLU A 248 18.77 26.22 9.38
CA GLU A 248 18.20 25.96 10.71
C GLU A 248 17.59 24.57 10.80
N PHE A 249 16.77 24.17 9.82
CA PHE A 249 16.11 22.86 9.84
C PHE A 249 17.08 21.71 9.54
N PHE A 250 18.10 21.89 8.68
CA PHE A 250 19.15 20.89 8.52
C PHE A 250 19.99 20.76 9.78
N GLN A 251 20.27 21.85 10.51
CA GLN A 251 20.96 21.80 11.80
C GLN A 251 20.14 21.00 12.82
N LYS A 252 18.81 21.22 12.91
CA LYS A 252 17.93 20.41 13.77
C LYS A 252 17.97 18.92 13.40
N ALA A 253 18.12 18.57 12.15
CA ALA A 253 18.30 17.19 11.74
C ALA A 253 19.66 16.63 12.20
N VAL A 254 20.73 17.39 12.14
CA VAL A 254 22.04 17.02 12.73
C VAL A 254 21.93 16.84 14.24
N ASP A 255 21.23 17.74 14.93
CA ASP A 255 21.06 17.68 16.39
C ASP A 255 20.26 16.42 16.81
N LEU A 256 19.34 15.94 16.00
CA LEU A 256 18.59 14.70 16.24
C LEU A 256 19.45 13.44 16.07
N ASN A 257 20.36 13.44 15.11
CA ASN A 257 21.30 12.34 14.89
C ASN A 257 22.64 12.89 14.38
N PRO A 258 23.55 13.23 15.33
CA PRO A 258 24.86 13.81 14.98
C PRO A 258 25.76 12.86 14.18
N ASP A 259 25.50 11.56 14.23
CA ASP A 259 26.31 10.56 13.54
C ASP A 259 25.82 10.30 12.09
N ALA A 260 24.67 10.87 11.68
CA ALA A 260 24.14 10.70 10.34
C ALA A 260 24.91 11.56 9.32
N GLY A 261 25.74 10.94 8.51
CA GLY A 261 26.54 11.63 7.50
C GLY A 261 25.69 12.42 6.50
N ILE A 262 24.51 11.90 6.14
CA ILE A 262 23.59 12.58 5.23
C ILE A 262 23.07 13.92 5.80
N SER A 263 22.86 14.04 7.13
CA SER A 263 22.46 15.30 7.76
C SER A 263 23.53 16.38 7.58
N HIS A 264 24.78 16.01 7.80
CA HIS A 264 25.92 16.90 7.61
C HIS A 264 26.10 17.27 6.12
N ALA A 265 25.87 16.32 5.21
CA ALA A 265 25.94 16.60 3.78
C ALA A 265 24.91 17.66 3.35
N TYR A 266 23.67 17.53 3.79
CA TYR A 266 22.61 18.51 3.50
C TYR A 266 22.89 19.87 4.14
N LEU A 267 23.33 19.89 5.40
CA LEU A 267 23.69 21.11 6.10
C LEU A 267 24.84 21.84 5.39
N GLY A 268 25.89 21.11 5.06
CA GLY A 268 27.07 21.68 4.38
C GLY A 268 26.72 22.22 2.99
N ALA A 269 25.92 21.46 2.22
CA ALA A 269 25.46 21.90 0.91
C ALA A 269 24.62 23.19 1.00
N ALA A 270 23.68 23.28 1.95
CA ALA A 270 22.84 24.45 2.14
C ALA A 270 23.66 25.69 2.55
N LYS A 271 24.65 25.53 3.45
CA LYS A 271 25.59 26.62 3.81
C LYS A 271 26.36 27.12 2.60
N ILE A 272 26.95 26.21 1.84
CA ILE A 272 27.72 26.60 0.62
C ILE A 272 26.83 27.32 -0.39
N GLU A 273 25.61 26.84 -0.62
CA GLU A 273 24.66 27.49 -1.53
C GLU A 273 24.24 28.88 -1.04
N SER A 274 24.24 29.12 0.27
CA SER A 274 24.03 30.46 0.86
C SER A 274 25.25 31.39 0.79
N GLY A 275 26.41 30.86 0.38
CA GLY A 275 27.68 31.58 0.37
C GLY A 275 28.52 31.42 1.65
N ASP A 276 28.09 30.62 2.60
CA ASP A 276 28.82 30.30 3.84
C ASP A 276 29.79 29.14 3.62
N LEU A 277 31.09 29.47 3.49
CA LEU A 277 32.14 28.48 3.24
C LEU A 277 32.40 27.53 4.43
N SER A 278 31.86 27.82 5.63
CA SER A 278 31.93 26.88 6.76
C SER A 278 31.24 25.57 6.47
N GLY A 279 30.35 25.51 5.49
CA GLY A 279 29.72 24.28 5.01
C GLY A 279 30.69 23.19 4.56
N ALA A 280 31.97 23.59 4.20
CA ALA A 280 33.01 22.62 3.86
C ALA A 280 33.35 21.66 5.02
N GLU A 281 33.32 22.16 6.26
CA GLU A 281 33.55 21.33 7.47
C GLU A 281 32.44 20.31 7.67
N ASP A 282 31.17 20.68 7.37
CA ASP A 282 30.04 19.75 7.46
C ASP A 282 30.13 18.66 6.38
N LEU A 283 30.57 19.02 5.16
CA LEU A 283 30.81 18.03 4.10
C LEU A 283 31.95 17.07 4.47
N GLU A 284 33.02 17.54 5.11
CA GLU A 284 34.11 16.69 5.59
C GLU A 284 33.58 15.69 6.65
N ARG A 285 32.76 16.16 7.59
CA ARG A 285 32.08 15.30 8.57
C ARG A 285 31.19 14.25 7.91
N ALA A 286 30.44 14.65 6.88
CA ALA A 286 29.62 13.73 6.09
C ALA A 286 30.47 12.60 5.47
N MET A 287 31.62 12.95 4.88
CA MET A 287 32.51 11.98 4.23
C MET A 287 33.22 11.05 5.21
N THR A 288 33.47 11.51 6.44
CA THR A 288 34.17 10.74 7.49
C THR A 288 33.22 9.98 8.40
N SER A 289 31.91 10.21 8.29
CA SER A 289 30.89 9.52 9.08
C SER A 289 30.91 8.01 8.84
N LYS A 290 30.86 7.23 9.94
CA LYS A 290 30.68 5.77 9.89
C LYS A 290 29.25 5.36 9.57
N ASN A 291 28.31 6.27 9.74
CA ASN A 291 26.89 6.09 9.43
C ASN A 291 26.50 7.05 8.28
N PRO A 292 26.52 6.58 7.03
CA PRO A 292 26.17 7.43 5.89
C PRO A 292 24.69 7.84 5.86
N TYR A 293 23.81 7.14 6.61
CA TYR A 293 22.37 7.33 6.61
C TYR A 293 21.81 7.86 7.93
#